data_4710c558efc97cb3a61592c88f24c146
#
_entry.id   4710c558efc97cb3a61592c88f24c146
#
_cell.length_a   1.000
_cell.length_b   1.000
_cell.length_c   1.000
_cell.angle_alpha   90.00
_cell.angle_beta   90.00
_cell.angle_gamma   90.00
#
_symmetry.space_group_name_H-M   'P 1'
#
loop_
_entity.id
_entity.type
_entity.pdbx_description
1 polymer ?
#
loop_
_entity_poly.entity_id
_entity_poly.type
_entity_poly.pdbx_seq_one_letter_code
_entity_poly.pdbx_strand_id
1 'polypeptide(L)' 'VYVPSVRPLSVEQLAARTASRASGIRAERDSLLAATDWTALSDVTMSPEMAAYRQALRDVTSQPGFPDTVTWPAKPE' A
#
# COMPACT_ATOMS: atom_id res chain seq x y z
N VAL A 1 25.12 -37.63 -4.73
CA VAL A 1 23.71 -37.25 -4.70
C VAL A 1 23.58 -35.77 -4.41
N TYR A 2 22.95 -35.10 -5.32
CA TYR A 2 22.71 -33.69 -5.12
C TYR A 2 21.60 -33.50 -4.07
N VAL A 3 21.94 -32.80 -2.99
CA VAL A 3 20.98 -32.44 -1.97
C VAL A 3 20.71 -30.95 -2.13
N PRO A 4 19.48 -30.57 -2.55
CA PRO A 4 19.18 -29.16 -2.65
C PRO A 4 19.17 -28.54 -1.26
N SER A 5 20.11 -27.66 -1.02
CA SER A 5 20.13 -26.89 0.21
C SER A 5 19.23 -25.65 0.03
N VAL A 6 18.58 -25.29 1.13
CA VAL A 6 17.82 -24.04 1.13
C VAL A 6 18.85 -22.90 1.06
N ARG A 7 18.86 -22.18 -0.06
CA ARG A 7 19.74 -21.03 -0.22
C ARG A 7 19.00 -19.77 0.17
N PRO A 8 19.69 -18.86 0.84
CA PRO A 8 19.12 -17.51 1.01
C PRO A 8 18.88 -16.89 -0.37
N LEU A 9 17.86 -16.08 -0.47
CA LEU A 9 17.57 -15.38 -1.72
C LEU A 9 18.75 -14.46 -2.07
N SER A 10 19.07 -14.37 -3.36
CA SER A 10 20.06 -13.41 -3.83
C SER A 10 19.54 -11.99 -3.62
N VAL A 11 20.45 -11.01 -3.68
CA VAL A 11 20.08 -9.59 -3.57
C VAL A 11 19.06 -9.24 -4.64
N GLU A 12 19.22 -9.75 -5.86
CA GLU A 12 18.29 -9.51 -6.95
C GLU A 12 16.91 -10.11 -6.67
N GLN A 13 16.87 -11.31 -6.11
CA GLN A 13 15.60 -11.97 -5.76
C GLN A 13 14.89 -11.23 -4.62
N LEU A 14 15.62 -10.78 -3.61
CA LEU A 14 15.05 -9.99 -2.51
C LEU A 14 14.53 -8.66 -3.03
N ALA A 15 15.27 -7.99 -3.91
CA ALA A 15 14.85 -6.72 -4.51
C ALA A 15 13.59 -6.91 -5.35
N ALA A 16 13.51 -8.00 -6.12
CA ALA A 16 12.33 -8.31 -6.93
C ALA A 16 11.10 -8.55 -6.06
N ARG A 17 11.25 -9.26 -4.94
CA ARG A 17 10.15 -9.52 -4.00
C ARG A 17 9.68 -8.22 -3.33
N THR A 18 10.62 -7.38 -2.93
CA THR A 18 10.31 -6.07 -2.36
C THR A 18 9.55 -5.21 -3.35
N ALA A 19 10.00 -5.18 -4.60
CA ALA A 19 9.34 -4.42 -5.66
C ALA A 19 7.92 -4.95 -5.93
N SER A 20 7.73 -6.27 -5.91
CA SER A 20 6.41 -6.87 -6.08
C SER A 20 5.45 -6.50 -4.94
N ARG A 21 5.93 -6.51 -3.71
CA ARG A 21 5.14 -6.10 -2.54
C ARG A 21 4.75 -4.63 -2.65
N ALA A 22 5.71 -3.79 -3.00
CA ALA A 22 5.46 -2.35 -3.16
C ALA A 22 4.42 -2.10 -4.24
N SER A 23 4.51 -2.80 -5.37
CA SER A 23 3.56 -2.69 -6.47
C SER A 23 2.15 -3.12 -6.03
N GLY A 24 2.04 -4.23 -5.30
CA GLY A 24 0.76 -4.72 -4.78
C GLY A 24 0.13 -3.73 -3.80
N ILE A 25 0.94 -3.16 -2.91
CA ILE A 25 0.46 -2.17 -1.93
C ILE A 25 -0.02 -0.91 -2.64
N ARG A 26 0.73 -0.43 -3.66
CA ARG A 26 0.31 0.73 -4.43
C ARG A 26 -0.99 0.48 -5.19
N ALA A 27 -1.15 -0.72 -5.76
CA ALA A 27 -2.37 -1.09 -6.46
C ALA A 27 -3.57 -1.11 -5.50
N GLU A 28 -3.41 -1.67 -4.31
CA GLU A 28 -4.47 -1.68 -3.30
C GLU A 28 -4.80 -0.26 -2.83
N ARG A 29 -3.78 0.55 -2.56
CA ARG A 29 -3.97 1.96 -2.21
C ARG A 29 -4.77 2.68 -3.28
N ASP A 30 -4.39 2.50 -4.55
CA ASP A 30 -5.06 3.18 -5.67
C ASP A 30 -6.50 2.73 -5.79
N SER A 31 -6.78 1.45 -5.55
CA SER A 31 -8.15 0.92 -5.55
C SER A 31 -8.97 1.56 -4.41
N LEU A 32 -8.41 1.68 -3.22
CA LEU A 32 -9.09 2.30 -2.08
C LEU A 32 -9.33 3.79 -2.33
N LEU A 33 -8.37 4.49 -2.91
CA LEU A 33 -8.55 5.90 -3.30
C LEU A 33 -9.64 6.05 -4.34
N ALA A 34 -9.65 5.19 -5.36
CA ALA A 34 -10.66 5.21 -6.41
C ALA A 34 -12.06 5.00 -5.84
N ALA A 35 -12.19 4.12 -4.85
CA ALA A 35 -13.47 3.84 -4.21
C ALA A 35 -14.03 5.06 -3.46
N THR A 36 -13.19 6.04 -3.12
CA THR A 36 -13.60 7.23 -2.39
C THR A 36 -13.44 8.51 -3.20
N ASP A 37 -13.03 8.44 -4.47
CA ASP A 37 -12.82 9.63 -5.31
C ASP A 37 -14.09 10.46 -5.48
N TRP A 38 -15.27 9.84 -5.41
CA TRP A 38 -16.53 10.56 -5.49
C TRP A 38 -16.68 11.61 -4.38
N THR A 39 -15.99 11.43 -3.24
CA THR A 39 -16.04 12.40 -2.14
C THR A 39 -15.31 13.70 -2.48
N ALA A 40 -14.48 13.71 -3.52
CA ALA A 40 -13.74 14.89 -3.95
C ALA A 40 -14.46 15.66 -5.07
N LEU A 41 -15.65 15.23 -5.46
CA LEU A 41 -16.44 15.94 -6.46
C LEU A 41 -16.92 17.29 -5.93
N SER A 42 -17.08 18.26 -6.81
CA SER A 42 -17.39 19.64 -6.42
C SER A 42 -18.74 19.80 -5.73
N ASP A 43 -19.67 18.88 -5.96
CA ASP A 43 -21.00 18.89 -5.36
C ASP A 43 -21.11 18.01 -4.10
N VAL A 44 -19.98 17.48 -3.65
CA VAL A 44 -19.91 16.64 -2.45
C VAL A 44 -18.98 17.31 -1.43
N THR A 45 -19.42 17.40 -0.18
CA THR A 45 -18.58 17.92 0.90
C THR A 45 -17.84 16.76 1.54
N MET A 46 -16.50 16.77 1.41
CA MET A 46 -15.66 15.74 2.02
C MET A 46 -15.55 16.01 3.53
N SER A 47 -15.86 15.00 4.35
CA SER A 47 -15.70 15.14 5.80
C SER A 47 -14.21 15.22 6.18
N PRO A 48 -13.86 15.83 7.33
CA PRO A 48 -12.46 15.82 7.80
C PRO A 48 -11.91 14.40 8.00
N GLU A 49 -12.75 13.48 8.45
CA GLU A 49 -12.35 12.08 8.63
C GLU A 49 -12.03 11.41 7.30
N MET A 50 -12.82 11.68 6.27
CA MET A 50 -12.56 11.15 4.93
C MET A 50 -11.28 11.76 4.34
N ALA A 51 -11.06 13.06 4.55
CA ALA A 51 -9.85 13.72 4.09
C ALA A 51 -8.61 13.12 4.77
N ALA A 52 -8.70 12.87 6.07
CA ALA A 52 -7.60 12.23 6.82
C ALA A 52 -7.35 10.81 6.34
N TYR A 53 -8.41 10.04 6.10
CA TYR A 53 -8.29 8.67 5.56
C TYR A 53 -7.59 8.66 4.20
N ARG A 54 -8.02 9.53 3.29
CA ARG A 54 -7.42 9.62 1.96
C ARG A 54 -5.96 10.06 2.03
N GLN A 55 -5.62 10.98 2.93
CA GLN A 55 -4.23 11.39 3.13
C GLN A 55 -3.40 10.24 3.69
N ALA A 56 -3.92 9.48 4.65
CA ALA A 56 -3.24 8.32 5.19
C ALA A 56 -3.01 7.25 4.11
N LEU A 57 -3.96 7.06 3.18
CA LEU A 57 -3.76 6.15 2.04
C LEU A 57 -2.62 6.61 1.15
N ARG A 58 -2.52 7.91 0.87
CA ARG A 58 -1.41 8.43 0.07
C ARG A 58 -0.07 8.21 0.76
N ASP A 59 -0.07 8.23 2.09
CA ASP A 59 1.14 8.16 2.90
C ASP A 59 1.56 6.72 3.23
N VAL A 60 0.80 5.69 2.82
CA VAL A 60 1.15 4.30 3.15
C VAL A 60 2.54 3.92 2.63
N THR A 61 2.95 4.47 1.49
CA THR A 61 4.27 4.21 0.93
C THR A 61 5.39 4.93 1.67
N SER A 62 5.05 5.85 2.57
CA SER A 62 6.02 6.59 3.40
C SER A 62 6.14 6.00 4.80
N GLN A 63 5.39 4.95 5.12
CA GLN A 63 5.47 4.32 6.43
C GLN A 63 6.82 3.63 6.62
N PRO A 64 7.37 3.64 7.87
CA PRO A 64 8.70 3.09 8.10
C PRO A 64 8.88 1.62 7.73
N GLY A 65 7.83 0.82 7.79
CA GLY A 65 7.89 -0.60 7.44
C GLY A 65 7.63 -0.92 5.99
N PHE A 66 7.30 0.08 5.17
CA PHE A 66 6.97 -0.14 3.75
C PHE A 66 8.18 -0.72 3.00
N PRO A 67 7.99 -1.71 2.13
CA PRO A 67 6.75 -2.40 1.76
C PRO A 67 6.46 -3.66 2.57
N ASP A 68 7.32 -4.05 3.50
CA ASP A 68 7.20 -5.30 4.24
C ASP A 68 6.05 -5.26 5.24
N THR A 69 5.86 -4.13 5.90
CA THR A 69 4.81 -3.93 6.89
C THR A 69 4.10 -2.62 6.58
N VAL A 70 2.79 -2.68 6.43
CA VAL A 70 1.97 -1.50 6.18
C VAL A 70 0.77 -1.53 7.10
N THR A 71 0.53 -0.42 7.79
CA THR A 71 -0.68 -0.23 8.59
C THR A 71 -1.69 0.52 7.74
N TRP A 72 -2.77 -0.17 7.37
CA TRP A 72 -3.83 0.44 6.56
C TRP A 72 -4.73 1.29 7.44
N PRO A 73 -5.08 2.52 7.00
CA PRO A 73 -6.02 3.33 7.76
C PRO A 73 -7.41 2.73 7.72
N ALA A 74 -8.17 2.95 8.80
CA ALA A 74 -9.55 2.51 8.87
C ALA A 74 -10.43 3.48 8.09
N LYS A 75 -11.30 2.93 7.21
CA LYS A 75 -12.22 3.75 6.44
C LYS A 75 -13.26 4.37 7.38
N PRO A 76 -13.49 5.68 7.31
CA PRO A 76 -14.55 6.30 8.11
C PRO A 76 -15.92 5.88 7.60
N GLU A 77 -16.84 5.80 8.51
CA GLU A 77 -18.24 5.46 8.19
C GLU A 77 -19.01 6.67 7.66
#